data_8fe472bdcc1ab47bcfb4c54907339511
#
_entry.id   8fe472bdcc1ab47bcfb4c54907339511
#
_cell.length_a   1.000
_cell.length_b   1.000
_cell.length_c   1.000
_cell.angle_alpha   90.00
_cell.angle_beta   90.00
_cell.angle_gamma   90.00
#
_symmetry.space_group_name_H-M   'P 1'
#
loop_
_entity.id
_entity.type
_entity.pdbx_description
1 polymer ?
#
loop_
_entity_poly.entity_id
_entity_poly.type
_entity_poly.pdbx_seq_one_letter_code
_entity_poly.pdbx_strand_id
1 'polypeptide(L)'
;MIYTIENIKNKSKKVFDNQDFVKEVYLFGSYARGEATEKSDIDFMVVLNRDVGMEFFGLYQFLQDEFEKDVDVLTEKEAYDIMPESIERDKVKIYGDEY
;
A
#
# COMPACT_ATOMS: atom_id res chain seq x y z
N MET A 1 8.56 1.90 15.52
CA MET A 1 9.18 0.74 14.87
C MET A 1 9.27 0.94 13.36
N ILE A 2 10.39 0.59 12.77
CA ILE A 2 10.58 0.70 11.32
C ILE A 2 10.46 -0.71 10.73
N TYR A 3 9.52 -0.88 9.82
CA TYR A 3 9.29 -2.18 9.17
C TYR A 3 10.19 -2.33 7.96
N THR A 4 10.62 -3.55 7.67
CA THR A 4 11.30 -3.85 6.41
C THR A 4 10.21 -4.04 5.34
N ILE A 5 10.60 -3.99 4.07
CA ILE A 5 9.66 -4.25 2.97
C ILE A 5 9.09 -5.67 3.12
N GLU A 6 9.93 -6.63 3.51
CA GLU A 6 9.49 -8.01 3.71
C GLU A 6 8.45 -8.11 4.83
N ASN A 7 8.66 -7.40 5.93
CA ASN A 7 7.67 -7.36 7.02
C ASN A 7 6.36 -6.76 6.55
N ILE A 8 6.43 -5.67 5.78
CA ILE A 8 5.22 -5.01 5.27
C ILE A 8 4.47 -5.97 4.36
N LYS A 9 5.19 -6.64 3.47
CA LYS A 9 4.61 -7.62 2.54
C LYS A 9 3.88 -8.72 3.32
N ASN A 10 4.55 -9.30 4.31
CA ASN A 10 3.98 -10.41 5.06
C ASN A 10 2.80 -9.99 5.94
N LYS A 11 2.92 -8.86 6.61
CA LYS A 11 1.85 -8.39 7.50
C LYS A 11 0.61 -7.93 6.73
N SER A 12 0.80 -7.31 5.59
CA SER A 12 -0.34 -6.79 4.82
C SER A 12 -1.06 -7.86 4.02
N LYS A 13 -0.39 -8.99 3.73
CA LYS A 13 -0.97 -10.04 2.90
C LYS A 13 -2.34 -10.50 3.40
N LYS A 14 -2.48 -10.75 4.68
CA LYS A 14 -3.75 -11.23 5.22
C LYS A 14 -4.86 -10.19 5.11
N VAL A 15 -4.51 -8.91 5.17
CA VAL A 15 -5.49 -7.85 4.98
C VAL A 15 -5.99 -7.86 3.55
N PHE A 16 -5.05 -7.87 2.58
CA PHE A 16 -5.41 -7.82 1.16
C PHE A 16 -6.10 -9.10 0.69
N ASP A 17 -5.71 -10.26 1.24
CA ASP A 17 -6.35 -11.54 0.90
C ASP A 17 -7.84 -11.55 1.22
N ASN A 18 -8.27 -10.75 2.18
CA ASN A 18 -9.66 -10.67 2.59
C ASN A 18 -10.47 -9.64 1.80
N GLN A 19 -9.85 -8.97 0.82
CA GLN A 19 -10.52 -7.92 0.05
C GLN A 19 -10.60 -8.34 -1.41
N ASP A 20 -11.78 -8.71 -1.87
CA ASP A 20 -11.96 -9.23 -3.23
C ASP A 20 -11.74 -8.20 -4.34
N PHE A 21 -11.68 -6.91 -3.97
CA PHE A 21 -11.50 -5.84 -4.95
C PHE A 21 -10.03 -5.47 -5.18
N VAL A 22 -9.11 -6.06 -4.43
CA VAL A 22 -7.67 -5.75 -4.56
C VAL A 22 -7.03 -6.69 -5.57
N LYS A 23 -6.47 -6.11 -6.62
CA LYS A 23 -5.75 -6.87 -7.64
C LYS A 23 -4.27 -6.93 -7.36
N GLU A 24 -3.66 -5.76 -7.13
CA GLU A 24 -2.23 -5.63 -6.83
C GLU A 24 -2.04 -4.50 -5.85
N VAL A 25 -0.94 -4.54 -5.11
CA VAL A 25 -0.56 -3.44 -4.22
C VAL A 25 0.92 -3.17 -4.39
N TYR A 26 1.24 -1.89 -4.44
CA TYR A 26 2.61 -1.41 -4.51
C TYR A 26 2.90 -0.52 -3.31
N LEU A 27 4.12 -0.60 -2.83
CA LEU A 27 4.63 0.30 -1.82
C LEU A 27 5.31 1.45 -2.54
N PHE A 28 5.16 2.67 -2.05
CA PHE A 28 5.89 3.81 -2.58
C PHE A 28 6.36 4.69 -1.42
N GLY A 29 6.98 5.81 -1.70
CA GLY A 29 7.43 6.72 -0.66
C GLY A 29 8.66 6.22 0.08
N SER A 30 8.84 6.71 1.31
CA SER A 30 10.08 6.48 2.06
C SER A 30 10.38 5.03 2.35
N TYR A 31 9.36 4.23 2.64
CA TYR A 31 9.58 2.80 2.90
C TYR A 31 10.05 2.08 1.64
N ALA A 32 9.51 2.46 0.48
CA ALA A 32 9.93 1.85 -0.78
C ALA A 32 11.37 2.19 -1.11
N ARG A 33 11.82 3.39 -0.75
CA ARG A 33 13.18 3.85 -1.02
C ARG A 33 14.21 3.39 0.02
N GLY A 34 13.76 2.76 1.11
CA GLY A 34 14.66 2.38 2.19
C GLY A 34 15.10 3.55 3.05
N GLU A 35 14.32 4.61 3.07
CA GLU A 35 14.63 5.85 3.80
C GLU A 35 13.67 6.14 4.96
N ALA A 36 12.87 5.16 5.34
CA ALA A 36 11.87 5.38 6.37
C ALA A 36 12.49 5.61 7.74
N THR A 37 11.80 6.42 8.54
CA THR A 37 12.15 6.66 9.94
C THR A 37 10.97 6.22 10.80
N GLU A 38 11.14 6.32 12.12
CA GLU A 38 10.07 6.00 13.06
C GLU A 38 8.79 6.81 12.78
N LYS A 39 8.94 7.99 12.20
CA LYS A 39 7.81 8.90 11.95
C LYS A 39 7.22 8.75 10.55
N SER A 40 7.81 7.92 9.71
CA SER A 40 7.32 7.76 8.34
C SER A 40 6.02 6.99 8.29
N ASP A 41 5.09 7.44 7.45
CA ASP A 41 3.88 6.68 7.14
C ASP A 41 4.23 5.59 6.14
N ILE A 42 3.41 4.55 6.10
CA ILE A 42 3.56 3.51 5.09
C ILE A 42 2.62 3.86 3.94
N ASP A 43 3.16 3.98 2.74
CA ASP A 43 2.41 4.45 1.57
C ASP A 43 2.07 3.29 0.64
N PHE A 44 0.79 2.99 0.52
CA PHE A 44 0.28 1.90 -0.33
C PHE A 44 -0.46 2.45 -1.54
N MET A 45 -0.16 1.90 -2.71
CA MET A 45 -0.92 2.17 -3.92
C MET A 45 -1.66 0.88 -4.29
N VAL A 46 -2.98 0.95 -4.33
CA VAL A 46 -3.81 -0.23 -4.56
C VAL A 46 -4.36 -0.21 -5.98
N VAL A 47 -4.12 -1.31 -6.71
CA VAL A 47 -4.69 -1.51 -8.03
C VAL A 47 -5.96 -2.31 -7.84
N LEU A 48 -7.08 -1.75 -8.26
CA LEU A 48 -8.41 -2.36 -8.07
C LEU A 48 -8.79 -3.22 -9.27
N ASN A 49 -9.53 -4.30 -9.03
CA ASN A 49 -10.06 -5.12 -10.12
C ASN A 49 -11.52 -4.77 -10.45
N ARG A 50 -12.12 -3.84 -9.69
CA ARG A 50 -13.45 -3.30 -9.95
C ARG A 50 -13.59 -1.99 -9.19
N ASP A 51 -14.58 -1.20 -9.54
CA ASP A 51 -14.87 0.02 -8.80
C ASP A 51 -15.38 -0.32 -7.41
N VAL A 52 -14.97 0.45 -6.43
CA VAL A 52 -15.39 0.28 -5.04
C VAL A 52 -15.79 1.63 -4.46
N GLY A 53 -16.65 1.57 -3.47
CA GLY A 53 -17.08 2.76 -2.75
C GLY A 53 -16.54 2.74 -1.33
N MET A 54 -17.45 2.71 -0.36
CA MET A 54 -17.09 2.79 1.06
C MET A 54 -16.16 1.65 1.53
N GLU A 55 -16.17 0.53 0.83
CA GLU A 55 -15.31 -0.61 1.17
C GLU A 55 -13.84 -0.22 1.25
N PHE A 56 -13.44 0.75 0.44
CA PHE A 56 -12.05 1.18 0.39
C PHE A 56 -11.60 1.80 1.71
N PHE A 57 -12.51 2.46 2.43
CA PHE A 57 -12.19 3.04 3.73
C PHE A 57 -11.89 1.97 4.77
N GLY A 58 -12.57 0.82 4.66
CA GLY A 58 -12.30 -0.30 5.55
C GLY A 58 -10.87 -0.80 5.39
N LEU A 59 -10.38 -0.81 4.17
CA LEU A 59 -9.00 -1.22 3.89
C LEU A 59 -8.00 -0.34 4.63
N TYR A 60 -8.20 0.97 4.59
CA TYR A 60 -7.36 1.92 5.30
C TYR A 60 -7.29 1.57 6.80
N GLN A 61 -8.46 1.37 7.40
CA GLN A 61 -8.53 1.07 8.83
C GLN A 61 -7.86 -0.25 9.19
N PHE A 62 -8.08 -1.28 8.38
CA PHE A 62 -7.46 -2.58 8.62
C PHE A 62 -5.94 -2.50 8.58
N LEU A 63 -5.40 -1.74 7.64
CA LEU A 63 -3.95 -1.57 7.53
C LEU A 63 -3.40 -0.78 8.70
N GLN A 64 -4.08 0.27 9.10
CA GLN A 64 -3.65 1.08 10.23
C GLN A 64 -3.61 0.24 11.51
N ASP A 65 -4.62 -0.60 11.72
CA ASP A 65 -4.66 -1.49 12.87
C ASP A 65 -3.55 -2.54 12.81
N GLU A 66 -3.29 -3.08 11.63
CA GLU A 66 -2.29 -4.12 11.48
C GLU A 66 -0.89 -3.62 11.77
N PHE A 67 -0.57 -2.40 11.35
CA PHE A 67 0.77 -1.85 11.50
C PHE A 67 0.93 -0.96 12.71
N GLU A 68 -0.18 -0.61 13.37
CA GLU A 68 -0.17 0.24 14.55
C GLU A 68 0.56 1.56 14.29
N LYS A 69 0.37 2.11 13.10
CA LYS A 69 0.90 3.41 12.71
C LYS A 69 0.10 3.95 11.54
N ASP A 70 0.31 5.20 11.23
CA ASP A 70 -0.40 5.85 10.12
C ASP A 70 0.02 5.26 8.79
N VAL A 71 -0.95 5.11 7.91
CA VAL A 71 -0.73 4.63 6.56
C VAL A 71 -1.41 5.58 5.58
N ASP A 72 -0.90 5.65 4.37
CA ASP A 72 -1.58 6.31 3.25
C ASP A 72 -1.99 5.22 2.27
N VAL A 73 -3.23 5.28 1.83
CA VAL A 73 -3.74 4.29 0.88
C VAL A 73 -4.39 5.03 -0.27
N LEU A 74 -3.79 4.93 -1.44
CA LEU A 74 -4.29 5.59 -2.64
C LEU A 74 -4.61 4.53 -3.69
N THR A 75 -5.60 4.81 -4.53
CA THR A 75 -5.82 3.97 -5.71
C THR A 75 -4.71 4.30 -6.71
N GLU A 76 -4.51 3.40 -7.67
CA GLU A 76 -3.53 3.62 -8.74
C GLU A 76 -3.81 4.95 -9.44
N LYS A 77 -5.07 5.21 -9.76
CA LYS A 77 -5.44 6.45 -10.45
C LYS A 77 -5.08 7.67 -9.62
N GLU A 78 -5.41 7.67 -8.35
CA GLU A 78 -5.09 8.80 -7.46
C GLU A 78 -3.58 9.03 -7.36
N ALA A 79 -2.83 7.95 -7.19
CA ALA A 79 -1.39 8.05 -7.04
C ALA A 79 -0.74 8.63 -8.29
N TYR A 80 -1.15 8.16 -9.47
CA TYR A 80 -0.60 8.66 -10.73
C TYR A 80 -1.08 10.07 -11.07
N ASP A 81 -2.27 10.45 -10.63
CA ASP A 81 -2.75 11.82 -10.84
C ASP A 81 -1.94 12.81 -9.99
N ILE A 82 -1.53 12.40 -8.78
CA ILE A 82 -0.85 13.29 -7.85
C ILE A 82 0.66 13.29 -8.03
N MET A 83 1.27 12.12 -8.20
CA MET A 83 2.74 11.99 -8.18
C MET A 83 3.26 10.93 -9.13
N PRO A 84 2.98 11.06 -10.45
CA PRO A 84 3.35 10.01 -11.42
C PRO A 84 4.83 9.68 -11.46
N GLU A 85 5.69 10.69 -11.38
CA GLU A 85 7.13 10.46 -11.47
C GLU A 85 7.67 9.72 -10.25
N SER A 86 7.19 10.07 -9.07
CA SER A 86 7.61 9.41 -7.83
C SER A 86 7.17 7.96 -7.82
N ILE A 87 5.94 7.68 -8.26
CA ILE A 87 5.42 6.32 -8.32
C ILE A 87 6.27 5.47 -9.26
N GLU A 88 6.51 5.95 -10.48
CA GLU A 88 7.30 5.18 -11.45
C GLU A 88 8.71 4.90 -10.97
N ARG A 89 9.31 5.85 -10.28
CA ARG A 89 10.66 5.70 -9.78
C ARG A 89 10.75 4.75 -8.59
N ASP A 90 9.79 4.83 -7.67
CA ASP A 90 9.92 4.22 -6.34
C ASP A 90 9.08 2.96 -6.10
N LYS A 91 8.05 2.71 -6.89
CA LYS A 91 7.09 1.66 -6.55
C LYS A 91 7.72 0.27 -6.48
N VAL A 92 7.30 -0.48 -5.45
CA VAL A 92 7.73 -1.87 -5.25
C VAL A 92 6.49 -2.71 -5.06
N LYS A 93 6.30 -3.71 -5.91
CA LYS A 93 5.12 -4.58 -5.79
C LYS A 93 5.23 -5.45 -4.56
N ILE A 94 4.19 -5.44 -3.74
CA ILE A 94 4.16 -6.23 -2.50
C ILE A 94 3.01 -7.24 -2.47
N TYR A 95 2.06 -7.17 -3.41
CA TYR A 95 0.91 -8.05 -3.43
C TYR A 95 0.39 -8.20 -4.85
N GLY A 96 -0.10 -9.40 -5.18
CA GLY A 96 -0.69 -9.69 -6.46
C GLY A 96 0.10 -10.74 -7.22
N ASP A 97 -0.34 -11.02 -8.46
CA ASP A 97 0.31 -12.02 -9.27
C ASP A 97 1.76 -11.63 -9.57
N GLU A 98 2.63 -12.61 -9.51
CA GLU A 98 4.05 -12.39 -9.72
C GLU A 98 4.43 -12.29 -11.18
N TYR A 99 3.53 -12.71 -12.06
CA TYR A 99 3.79 -12.74 -13.50
C TYR A 99 2.53 -12.91 -14.30
#